data_5c07ea838f3d6c114f0c1ec85e724dd9
#
_entry.id   5c07ea838f3d6c114f0c1ec85e724dd9
#
_cell.length_a   1.000
_cell.length_b   1.000
_cell.length_c   1.000
_cell.angle_alpha   90.00
_cell.angle_beta   90.00
_cell.angle_gamma   90.00
#
_symmetry.space_group_name_H-M   'P 1'
#
loop_
_entity.id
_entity.type
_entity.pdbx_description
1 polymer ?
#
loop_
_entity_poly.entity_id
_entity_poly.type
_entity_poly.pdbx_seq_one_letter_code
_entity_poly.pdbx_strand_id
1 'polypeptide(L)'
;MGNNAAVDIREMTAQHFEDSWRVGCFAGFLFGREAVRRLAPLGRGTVLFTGASGSLRGRPRFAAFNATKGGLRLLVQSLAREFGPQGLHIAHTIIDGGIEGERLLSRMPDRKEKAGADGLLNIEAIADSYWHLHTQHRSAWTHEIDLRPYKEPF
;
A
#
# COMPACT_ATOMS: atom_id res chain seq x y z
N MET A 1 -3.37 4.94 11.51
CA MET A 1 -2.57 3.73 11.82
C MET A 1 -3.13 2.58 11.01
N GLY A 2 -2.35 1.97 10.10
CA GLY A 2 -2.81 0.75 9.43
C GLY A 2 -2.97 -0.34 10.49
N ASN A 3 -4.19 -0.80 10.71
CA ASN A 3 -4.47 -1.84 11.69
C ASN A 3 -4.36 -3.21 11.02
N ASN A 4 -3.20 -3.84 11.16
CA ASN A 4 -2.93 -5.20 10.69
C ASN A 4 -3.00 -6.24 11.83
N ALA A 5 -3.88 -6.03 12.80
CA ALA A 5 -4.08 -6.99 13.89
C ALA A 5 -4.73 -8.27 13.35
N ALA A 6 -4.26 -9.41 13.83
CA ALA A 6 -4.86 -10.71 13.58
C ALA A 6 -6.02 -10.92 14.56
N VAL A 7 -7.25 -10.92 14.06
CA VAL A 7 -8.47 -11.08 14.86
C VAL A 7 -9.31 -12.20 14.28
N ASP A 8 -9.79 -13.11 15.12
CA ASP A 8 -10.75 -14.15 14.69
C ASP A 8 -12.05 -13.47 14.23
N ILE A 9 -12.59 -13.91 13.08
CA ILE A 9 -13.79 -13.29 12.52
C ILE A 9 -15.00 -13.33 13.45
N ARG A 10 -15.08 -14.34 14.31
CA ARG A 10 -16.16 -14.51 15.30
C ARG A 10 -16.06 -13.50 16.44
N GLU A 11 -14.86 -12.98 16.70
CA GLU A 11 -14.55 -12.01 17.76
C GLU A 11 -14.44 -10.58 17.20
N MET A 12 -14.38 -10.45 15.88
CA MET A 12 -14.22 -9.15 15.22
C MET A 12 -15.49 -8.33 15.36
N THR A 13 -15.41 -7.18 16.04
CA THR A 13 -16.53 -6.26 16.14
C THR A 13 -16.74 -5.50 14.82
N ALA A 14 -17.98 -5.11 14.54
CA ALA A 14 -18.30 -4.24 13.41
C ALA A 14 -17.48 -2.94 13.45
N GLN A 15 -17.31 -2.37 14.66
CA GLN A 15 -16.51 -1.16 14.87
C GLN A 15 -15.04 -1.35 14.46
N HIS A 16 -14.42 -2.48 14.84
CA HIS A 16 -13.03 -2.78 14.44
C HIS A 16 -12.89 -2.87 12.92
N PHE A 17 -13.84 -3.49 12.25
CA PHE A 17 -13.86 -3.59 10.78
C PHE A 17 -14.02 -2.22 10.14
N GLU A 18 -14.99 -1.42 10.61
CA GLU A 18 -15.25 -0.07 10.12
C GLU A 18 -14.04 0.85 10.33
N ASP A 19 -13.44 0.86 11.52
CA ASP A 19 -12.26 1.69 11.81
C ASP A 19 -11.09 1.32 10.90
N SER A 20 -10.88 0.02 10.65
CA SER A 20 -9.84 -0.45 9.74
C SER A 20 -10.08 0.06 8.32
N TRP A 21 -11.34 -0.01 7.85
CA TRP A 21 -11.73 0.48 6.53
C TRP A 21 -11.60 2.01 6.43
N ARG A 22 -12.01 2.76 7.46
CA ARG A 22 -11.90 4.23 7.51
C ARG A 22 -10.45 4.68 7.38
N VAL A 23 -9.54 4.04 8.11
CA VAL A 23 -8.11 4.42 8.09
C VAL A 23 -7.41 4.01 6.80
N GLY A 24 -7.73 2.86 6.23
CA GLY A 24 -6.96 2.30 5.12
C GLY A 24 -7.57 2.59 3.74
N CYS A 25 -8.87 2.42 3.56
CA CYS A 25 -9.54 2.61 2.28
C CYS A 25 -10.18 4.00 2.14
N PHE A 26 -11.01 4.40 3.11
CA PHE A 26 -11.71 5.67 3.04
C PHE A 26 -10.76 6.88 3.11
N ALA A 27 -9.73 6.82 3.95
CA ALA A 27 -8.67 7.85 3.97
C ALA A 27 -7.94 7.92 2.61
N GLY A 28 -7.70 6.77 1.98
CA GLY A 28 -7.15 6.71 0.61
C GLY A 28 -8.05 7.39 -0.42
N PHE A 29 -9.38 7.20 -0.30
CA PHE A 29 -10.35 7.91 -1.13
C PHE A 29 -10.28 9.42 -0.93
N LEU A 30 -10.28 9.89 0.33
CA LEU A 30 -10.22 11.33 0.61
C LEU A 30 -8.94 11.97 0.06
N PHE A 31 -7.80 11.31 0.26
CA PHE A 31 -6.53 11.75 -0.29
C PHE A 31 -6.55 11.75 -1.83
N GLY A 32 -6.96 10.65 -2.46
CA GLY A 32 -7.00 10.53 -3.92
C GLY A 32 -7.92 11.55 -4.56
N ARG A 33 -9.12 11.74 -3.99
CA ARG A 33 -10.07 12.75 -4.45
C ARG A 33 -9.48 14.15 -4.44
N GLU A 34 -8.81 14.54 -3.35
CA GLU A 34 -8.21 15.86 -3.25
C GLU A 34 -6.99 16.01 -4.16
N ALA A 35 -6.18 14.95 -4.30
CA ALA A 35 -5.05 14.94 -5.22
C ALA A 35 -5.50 15.15 -6.67
N VAL A 36 -6.51 14.42 -7.14
CA VAL A 36 -6.99 14.58 -8.53
C VAL A 36 -7.66 15.93 -8.75
N ARG A 37 -8.39 16.47 -7.78
CA ARG A 37 -8.98 17.83 -7.87
C ARG A 37 -7.92 18.89 -8.11
N ARG A 38 -6.76 18.78 -7.49
CA ARG A 38 -5.66 19.74 -7.60
C ARG A 38 -4.78 19.51 -8.81
N LEU A 39 -4.52 18.26 -9.17
CA LEU A 39 -3.54 17.92 -10.20
C LEU A 39 -4.14 17.78 -11.60
N ALA A 40 -5.38 17.30 -11.74
CA ALA A 40 -5.99 17.12 -13.06
C ALA A 40 -6.08 18.42 -13.86
N PRO A 41 -6.43 19.60 -13.29
CA PRO A 41 -6.40 20.85 -14.03
C PRO A 41 -5.00 21.26 -14.54
N LEU A 42 -3.94 20.73 -13.92
CA LEU A 42 -2.55 20.99 -14.32
C LEU A 42 -2.08 20.07 -15.47
N GLY A 43 -2.84 19.02 -15.78
CA GLY A 43 -2.48 18.02 -16.79
C GLY A 43 -1.22 17.21 -16.48
N ARG A 44 -0.75 17.23 -15.24
CA ARG A 44 0.46 16.54 -14.77
C ARG A 44 0.45 16.33 -13.27
N GLY A 45 1.06 15.25 -12.84
CA GLY A 45 1.24 14.94 -11.41
C GLY A 45 1.46 13.45 -11.20
N THR A 46 2.02 13.11 -10.04
CA THR A 46 2.21 11.72 -9.60
C THR A 46 1.51 11.52 -8.27
N VAL A 47 0.72 10.46 -8.15
CA VAL A 47 0.04 10.08 -6.92
C VAL A 47 0.37 8.62 -6.62
N LEU A 48 1.06 8.37 -5.51
CA LEU A 48 1.52 7.05 -5.13
C LEU A 48 0.76 6.56 -3.90
N PHE A 49 0.22 5.34 -4.00
CA PHE A 49 -0.49 4.68 -2.92
C PHE A 49 0.27 3.46 -2.44
N THR A 50 0.39 3.33 -1.12
CA THR A 50 1.02 2.17 -0.49
C THR A 50 -0.01 1.13 -0.11
N GLY A 51 0.04 0.01 -0.80
CA GLY A 51 -0.76 -1.18 -0.52
C GLY A 51 -0.03 -2.20 0.34
N ALA A 52 -0.51 -3.42 0.29
CA ALA A 52 0.10 -4.57 0.93
C ALA A 52 -0.35 -5.86 0.23
N SER A 53 0.36 -6.97 0.43
CA SER A 53 -0.01 -8.31 -0.09
C SER A 53 -1.42 -8.75 0.31
N GLY A 54 -1.97 -8.21 1.40
CA GLY A 54 -3.38 -8.39 1.77
C GLY A 54 -4.39 -7.86 0.75
N SER A 55 -3.96 -7.07 -0.25
CA SER A 55 -4.79 -6.66 -1.40
C SER A 55 -4.85 -7.72 -2.52
N LEU A 56 -3.94 -8.69 -2.51
CA LEU A 56 -3.83 -9.75 -3.50
C LEU A 56 -4.42 -11.08 -3.03
N ARG A 57 -4.22 -11.38 -1.74
CA ARG A 57 -4.61 -12.65 -1.14
C ARG A 57 -5.12 -12.46 0.29
N GLY A 58 -6.25 -13.08 0.59
CA GLY A 58 -6.80 -13.12 1.95
C GLY A 58 -5.99 -14.05 2.85
N ARG A 59 -5.55 -13.55 4.00
CA ARG A 59 -4.92 -14.38 5.03
C ARG A 59 -5.91 -14.64 6.17
N PRO A 60 -5.96 -15.85 6.75
CA PRO A 60 -6.78 -16.10 7.93
C PRO A 60 -6.52 -15.09 9.04
N ARG A 61 -7.57 -14.67 9.74
CA ARG A 61 -7.56 -13.70 10.84
C ARG A 61 -7.23 -12.24 10.47
N PHE A 62 -7.06 -11.92 9.17
CA PHE A 62 -6.78 -10.57 8.69
C PHE A 62 -7.91 -9.99 7.84
N ALA A 63 -9.17 -10.41 8.06
CA ALA A 63 -10.30 -10.04 7.21
C ALA A 63 -10.46 -8.52 7.04
N ALA A 64 -10.44 -7.74 8.13
CA ALA A 64 -10.56 -6.28 8.06
C ALA A 64 -9.39 -5.64 7.27
N PHE A 65 -8.16 -6.07 7.51
CA PHE A 65 -6.99 -5.58 6.81
C PHE A 65 -7.03 -5.92 5.31
N ASN A 66 -7.37 -7.18 4.97
CA ASN A 66 -7.42 -7.62 3.57
C ASN A 66 -8.52 -6.90 2.79
N ALA A 67 -9.73 -6.78 3.37
CA ALA A 67 -10.83 -6.03 2.75
C ALA A 67 -10.46 -4.56 2.52
N THR A 68 -9.82 -3.94 3.49
CA THR A 68 -9.34 -2.55 3.40
C THR A 68 -8.31 -2.36 2.29
N LYS A 69 -7.31 -3.24 2.22
CA LYS A 69 -6.25 -3.14 1.22
C LYS A 69 -6.73 -3.53 -0.18
N GLY A 70 -7.64 -4.49 -0.29
CA GLY A 70 -8.32 -4.82 -1.54
C GLY A 70 -9.17 -3.66 -2.07
N GLY A 71 -9.95 -3.01 -1.20
CA GLY A 71 -10.72 -1.82 -1.53
C GLY A 71 -9.84 -0.66 -2.00
N LEU A 72 -8.73 -0.39 -1.29
CA LEU A 72 -7.76 0.62 -1.70
C LEU A 72 -7.16 0.32 -3.08
N ARG A 73 -6.77 -0.92 -3.35
CA ARG A 73 -6.20 -1.33 -4.63
C ARG A 73 -7.16 -1.05 -5.80
N LEU A 74 -8.43 -1.42 -5.66
CA LEU A 74 -9.45 -1.18 -6.70
C LEU A 74 -9.76 0.31 -6.87
N LEU A 75 -9.78 1.07 -5.77
CA LEU A 75 -9.91 2.53 -5.83
C LEU A 75 -8.77 3.16 -6.66
N VAL A 76 -7.52 2.76 -6.40
CA VAL A 76 -6.36 3.28 -7.13
C VAL A 76 -6.42 2.92 -8.60
N GLN A 77 -6.88 1.71 -8.94
CA GLN A 77 -7.10 1.30 -10.33
C GLN A 77 -8.14 2.17 -11.04
N SER A 78 -9.24 2.52 -10.37
CA SER A 78 -10.26 3.41 -10.91
C SER A 78 -9.70 4.80 -11.17
N LEU A 79 -9.01 5.38 -10.18
CA LEU A 79 -8.38 6.70 -10.32
C LEU A 79 -7.36 6.73 -11.46
N ALA A 80 -6.52 5.69 -11.59
CA ALA A 80 -5.51 5.61 -12.63
C ALA A 80 -6.13 5.56 -14.04
N ARG A 81 -7.21 4.80 -14.23
CA ARG A 81 -7.92 4.71 -15.52
C ARG A 81 -8.64 6.00 -15.88
N GLU A 82 -9.24 6.67 -14.91
CA GLU A 82 -9.99 7.90 -15.11
C GLU A 82 -9.09 9.11 -15.38
N PHE A 83 -8.01 9.25 -14.61
CA PHE A 83 -7.15 10.43 -14.63
C PHE A 83 -5.81 10.24 -15.34
N GLY A 84 -5.42 9.01 -15.66
CA GLY A 84 -4.24 8.74 -16.49
C GLY A 84 -4.27 9.44 -17.84
N PRO A 85 -5.37 9.36 -18.61
CA PRO A 85 -5.51 10.10 -19.87
C PRO A 85 -5.42 11.62 -19.73
N GLN A 86 -5.68 12.14 -18.52
CA GLN A 86 -5.57 13.55 -18.18
C GLN A 86 -4.15 13.95 -17.70
N GLY A 87 -3.18 13.05 -17.79
CA GLY A 87 -1.78 13.32 -17.50
C GLY A 87 -1.34 13.04 -16.06
N LEU A 88 -2.14 12.32 -15.27
CA LEU A 88 -1.78 11.94 -13.90
C LEU A 88 -1.22 10.52 -13.85
N HIS A 89 0.01 10.40 -13.36
CA HIS A 89 0.59 9.10 -13.05
C HIS A 89 0.12 8.64 -11.67
N ILE A 90 -0.80 7.69 -11.62
CA ILE A 90 -1.35 7.13 -10.38
C ILE A 90 -0.90 5.68 -10.25
N ALA A 91 -0.07 5.40 -9.23
CA ALA A 91 0.51 4.09 -9.04
C ALA A 91 0.26 3.53 -7.64
N HIS A 92 0.25 2.19 -7.57
CA HIS A 92 0.04 1.40 -6.37
C HIS A 92 1.26 0.52 -6.10
N THR A 93 1.85 0.66 -4.92
CA THR A 93 2.99 -0.15 -4.48
C THR A 93 2.53 -1.19 -3.47
N ILE A 94 2.64 -2.45 -3.81
CA ILE A 94 2.33 -3.57 -2.91
C ILE A 94 3.56 -3.86 -2.06
N ILE A 95 3.45 -3.68 -0.76
CA ILE A 95 4.49 -4.06 0.21
C ILE A 95 4.18 -5.48 0.68
N ASP A 96 5.05 -6.42 0.33
CA ASP A 96 4.93 -7.82 0.72
C ASP A 96 6.11 -8.24 1.60
N GLY A 97 6.00 -8.03 2.89
CA GLY A 97 7.02 -8.32 3.89
C GLY A 97 7.07 -7.29 5.01
N GLY A 98 7.92 -7.54 5.98
CA GLY A 98 8.21 -6.60 7.06
C GLY A 98 9.13 -5.48 6.59
N ILE A 99 8.79 -4.23 6.90
CA ILE A 99 9.67 -3.08 6.64
C ILE A 99 10.65 -2.95 7.80
N GLU A 100 11.94 -2.80 7.53
CA GLU A 100 12.99 -2.57 8.53
C GLU A 100 12.90 -1.12 9.07
N GLY A 101 11.89 -0.87 9.90
CA GLY A 101 11.65 0.45 10.48
C GLY A 101 11.36 0.37 11.96
N GLU A 102 11.52 1.49 12.66
CA GLU A 102 11.32 1.62 14.10
C GLU A 102 10.01 1.00 14.58
N ARG A 103 8.93 1.20 13.85
CA ARG A 103 7.60 0.66 14.21
C ARG A 103 7.56 -0.87 14.28
N LEU A 104 8.26 -1.57 13.40
CA LEU A 104 8.34 -3.03 13.43
C LEU A 104 9.29 -3.46 14.54
N LEU A 105 10.47 -2.87 14.60
CA LEU A 105 11.53 -3.28 15.50
C LEU A 105 11.23 -2.95 16.97
N SER A 106 10.49 -1.88 17.27
CA SER A 106 10.02 -1.60 18.63
C SER A 106 9.01 -2.62 19.16
N ARG A 107 8.24 -3.27 18.27
CA ARG A 107 7.27 -4.31 18.66
C ARG A 107 7.84 -5.72 18.63
N MET A 108 8.83 -5.94 17.80
CA MET A 108 9.47 -7.23 17.53
C MET A 108 10.98 -7.02 17.42
N PRO A 109 11.71 -6.78 18.53
CA PRO A 109 13.13 -6.41 18.51
C PRO A 109 14.02 -7.45 17.82
N ASP A 110 13.70 -8.73 17.96
CA ASP A 110 14.43 -9.86 17.38
C ASP A 110 14.06 -10.16 15.91
N ARG A 111 13.12 -9.38 15.34
CA ARG A 111 12.62 -9.64 13.98
C ARG A 111 13.70 -9.49 12.92
N LYS A 112 14.60 -8.53 13.07
CA LYS A 112 15.72 -8.30 12.13
C LYS A 112 16.69 -9.49 12.15
N GLU A 113 17.09 -9.95 13.33
CA GLU A 113 17.98 -11.11 13.49
C GLU A 113 17.36 -12.38 12.89
N LYS A 114 16.09 -12.65 13.21
CA LYS A 114 15.35 -13.81 12.70
C LYS A 114 15.17 -13.79 11.19
N ALA A 115 14.99 -12.62 10.58
CA ALA A 115 14.88 -12.48 9.14
C ALA A 115 16.23 -12.67 8.43
N GLY A 116 17.33 -12.38 9.12
CA GLY A 116 18.67 -12.42 8.57
C GLY A 116 18.95 -11.28 7.57
N ALA A 117 20.09 -11.35 6.91
CA ALA A 117 20.50 -10.35 5.93
C ALA A 117 19.44 -10.23 4.83
N ASP A 118 19.03 -9.00 4.52
CA ASP A 118 18.04 -8.64 3.48
C ASP A 118 16.69 -9.39 3.58
N GLY A 119 16.37 -9.89 4.77
CA GLY A 119 15.10 -10.58 5.03
C GLY A 119 13.95 -9.63 5.41
N LEU A 120 14.21 -8.32 5.53
CA LEU A 120 13.24 -7.26 5.68
C LEU A 120 13.41 -6.24 4.55
N LEU A 121 12.32 -5.54 4.22
CA LEU A 121 12.35 -4.45 3.25
C LEU A 121 13.15 -3.27 3.81
N ASN A 122 14.20 -2.88 3.08
CA ASN A 122 14.99 -1.70 3.37
C ASN A 122 14.21 -0.42 3.04
N ILE A 123 14.23 0.58 3.93
CA ILE A 123 13.46 1.82 3.78
C ILE A 123 13.95 2.63 2.57
N GLU A 124 15.26 2.72 2.39
CA GLU A 124 15.86 3.48 1.28
C GLU A 124 15.53 2.82 -0.07
N ALA A 125 15.59 1.48 -0.16
CA ALA A 125 15.22 0.76 -1.36
C ALA A 125 13.73 0.94 -1.74
N ILE A 126 12.85 1.07 -0.73
CA ILE A 126 11.45 1.43 -0.97
C ILE A 126 11.36 2.87 -1.52
N ALA A 127 12.08 3.81 -0.92
CA ALA A 127 12.09 5.21 -1.35
C ALA A 127 12.61 5.37 -2.79
N ASP A 128 13.68 4.65 -3.14
CA ASP A 128 14.23 4.61 -4.50
C ASP A 128 13.21 4.08 -5.51
N SER A 129 12.45 3.04 -5.13
CA SER A 129 11.38 2.51 -5.98
C SER A 129 10.28 3.54 -6.21
N TYR A 130 9.91 4.34 -5.19
CA TYR A 130 8.93 5.41 -5.32
C TYR A 130 9.45 6.56 -6.17
N TRP A 131 10.71 6.91 -6.02
CA TRP A 131 11.36 7.90 -6.87
C TRP A 131 11.41 7.45 -8.32
N HIS A 132 11.74 6.19 -8.57
CA HIS A 132 11.69 5.59 -9.91
C HIS A 132 10.29 5.73 -10.53
N LEU A 133 9.22 5.39 -9.80
CA LEU A 133 7.85 5.57 -10.28
C LEU A 133 7.57 7.03 -10.64
N HIS A 134 7.98 7.98 -9.78
CA HIS A 134 7.75 9.40 -10.01
C HIS A 134 8.45 9.92 -11.29
N THR A 135 9.64 9.42 -11.57
CA THR A 135 10.48 9.91 -12.68
C THR A 135 10.28 9.17 -14.00
N GLN A 136 9.39 8.19 -14.07
CA GLN A 136 9.12 7.43 -15.28
C GLN A 136 8.63 8.31 -16.42
N HIS A 137 9.09 8.01 -17.63
CA HIS A 137 8.56 8.63 -18.84
C HIS A 137 7.10 8.27 -19.04
N ARG A 138 6.26 9.24 -19.45
CA ARG A 138 4.80 9.07 -19.54
C ARG A 138 4.33 7.98 -20.52
N SER A 139 5.16 7.58 -21.47
CA SER A 139 4.85 6.47 -22.38
C SER A 139 5.05 5.07 -21.76
N ALA A 140 5.60 5.00 -20.53
CA ALA A 140 5.95 3.76 -19.86
C ALA A 140 5.67 3.85 -18.35
N TRP A 141 4.52 4.37 -17.96
CA TRP A 141 4.12 4.45 -16.57
C TRP A 141 3.75 3.08 -16.00
N THR A 142 4.31 2.75 -14.86
CA THR A 142 3.94 1.59 -14.07
C THR A 142 2.70 1.93 -13.25
N HIS A 143 1.64 1.13 -13.38
CA HIS A 143 0.46 1.27 -12.53
C HIS A 143 0.63 0.57 -11.17
N GLU A 144 1.20 -0.63 -11.16
CA GLU A 144 1.34 -1.42 -9.93
C GLU A 144 2.70 -2.11 -9.90
N ILE A 145 3.38 -2.05 -8.75
CA ILE A 145 4.60 -2.82 -8.47
C ILE A 145 4.48 -3.56 -7.14
N ASP A 146 5.21 -4.66 -7.03
CA ASP A 146 5.31 -5.49 -5.84
C ASP A 146 6.75 -5.43 -5.31
N LEU A 147 6.91 -5.00 -4.06
CA LEU A 147 8.19 -4.93 -3.36
C LEU A 147 8.21 -5.95 -2.24
N ARG A 148 9.20 -6.84 -2.25
CA ARG A 148 9.37 -7.88 -1.23
C ARG A 148 10.85 -8.18 -0.98
N PRO A 149 11.22 -8.64 0.23
CA PRO A 149 12.52 -9.25 0.43
C PRO A 149 12.64 -10.52 -0.43
N TYR A 150 13.83 -10.81 -0.93
CA TYR A 150 14.06 -11.98 -1.80
C TYR A 150 13.72 -13.34 -1.13
N LYS A 151 13.67 -13.36 0.21
CA LYS A 151 13.29 -14.55 1.01
C LYS A 151 11.80 -14.65 1.31
N GLU A 152 11.00 -13.61 1.02
CA GLU A 152 9.57 -13.64 1.31
C GLU A 152 8.87 -14.61 0.37
N PRO A 153 8.20 -15.65 0.87
CA PRO A 153 7.51 -16.62 0.02
C PRO A 153 6.28 -16.00 -0.65
N PHE A 154 6.00 -16.51 -1.85
CA PHE A 154 4.77 -16.16 -2.58
C PHE A 154 3.53 -16.81 -1.98
#